data_1a65ae485b2ac153f21fa38fa869ca1f
#
_entry.id   1a65ae485b2ac153f21fa38fa869ca1f
#
_cell.length_a   1.000
_cell.length_b   1.000
_cell.length_c   1.000
_cell.angle_alpha   90.00
_cell.angle_beta   90.00
_cell.angle_gamma   90.00
#
_symmetry.space_group_name_H-M   'P 1'
#
loop_
_entity.id
_entity.type
_entity.pdbx_description
1 polymer ?
#
loop_
_entity_poly.entity_id
_entity_poly.type
_entity_poly.pdbx_seq_one_letter_code
_entity_poly.pdbx_strand_id
1 'polypeptide(L)'
;MPSQPRSAQPTTVLHLVQPVDGGVARVVTDLVRAQTAEGLRTVVGCPPGGTLADTARAAGAEVLTWRAGRAPGPGLPAEIIGARQVLHRVRPDLLHAHSAKAGLAGRLAARGSLPTVFQPHAWSFDAVGGATGALALRWERYGARWADRVLCVSDAERRAGETEGITARWSVIRNGVDLDHFRPGGPDPDRDRALARSELPLPAGFPADGPLAVCVGRICHQKGQDVLLKAWPELLAIVPGARLALVGDGPDTERLRRIAPPDVHFAGAAADIRPWLRAADLVVLPSRWEGMALAPLEAMACGRPVLVSDVSGARESLPPGQGRLCLVPPEDPTALAEALGRLLAEPRLLAELGEQARQHARTDFDVRRTTDAVTGLYHELLGRPRPLNQERISR
;
A
#
# COMPACT_ATOMS: atom_id res chain seq x y z
N MET A 1 -14.51 21.93 -47.95
CA MET A 1 -14.62 22.05 -46.47
C MET A 1 -13.66 21.06 -45.87
N PRO A 2 -12.65 21.46 -45.08
CA PRO A 2 -11.79 20.51 -44.42
C PRO A 2 -12.60 19.77 -43.35
N SER A 3 -12.57 18.43 -43.41
CA SER A 3 -13.17 17.53 -42.43
C SER A 3 -12.57 17.83 -41.05
N GLN A 4 -13.42 18.21 -40.09
CA GLN A 4 -13.01 18.33 -38.70
C GLN A 4 -12.41 16.98 -38.25
N PRO A 5 -11.24 16.96 -37.56
CA PRO A 5 -10.71 15.72 -37.05
C PRO A 5 -11.73 15.17 -36.05
N ARG A 6 -12.16 13.91 -36.25
CA ARG A 6 -12.94 13.17 -35.26
C ARG A 6 -12.17 13.25 -33.96
N SER A 7 -12.78 13.80 -32.92
CA SER A 7 -12.20 13.75 -31.58
C SER A 7 -11.87 12.29 -31.24
N ALA A 8 -10.59 11.97 -31.12
CA ALA A 8 -10.17 10.63 -30.76
C ALA A 8 -10.85 10.28 -29.45
N GLN A 9 -11.55 9.14 -29.41
CA GLN A 9 -12.18 8.68 -28.17
C GLN A 9 -11.09 8.54 -27.09
N PRO A 10 -11.38 8.94 -25.85
CA PRO A 10 -10.40 8.86 -24.78
C PRO A 10 -9.97 7.40 -24.56
N THR A 11 -8.67 7.20 -24.30
CA THR A 11 -8.14 5.89 -23.92
C THR A 11 -8.87 5.37 -22.71
N THR A 12 -9.41 4.16 -22.79
CA THR A 12 -10.16 3.53 -21.70
C THR A 12 -9.30 2.52 -20.98
N VAL A 13 -9.09 2.72 -19.69
CA VAL A 13 -8.36 1.80 -18.79
C VAL A 13 -9.34 1.16 -17.82
N LEU A 14 -9.30 -0.17 -17.75
CA LEU A 14 -10.04 -0.94 -16.74
C LEU A 14 -9.08 -1.35 -15.63
N HIS A 15 -9.27 -0.82 -14.43
CA HIS A 15 -8.67 -1.33 -13.20
C HIS A 15 -9.55 -2.43 -12.61
N LEU A 16 -9.08 -3.67 -12.63
CA LEU A 16 -9.74 -4.80 -11.95
C LEU A 16 -9.09 -5.01 -10.59
N VAL A 17 -9.86 -4.90 -9.51
CA VAL A 17 -9.32 -4.82 -8.15
C VAL A 17 -10.13 -5.69 -7.20
N GLN A 18 -9.48 -6.53 -6.38
CA GLN A 18 -10.19 -7.31 -5.36
C GLN A 18 -10.13 -6.64 -3.98
N PRO A 19 -8.98 -6.16 -3.48
CA PRO A 19 -8.96 -5.44 -2.22
C PRO A 19 -9.71 -4.11 -2.34
N VAL A 20 -10.78 -3.97 -1.57
CA VAL A 20 -11.64 -2.76 -1.60
C VAL A 20 -11.27 -1.74 -0.53
N ASP A 21 -10.28 -2.09 0.33
CA ASP A 21 -9.75 -1.24 1.40
C ASP A 21 -8.22 -1.35 1.48
N GLY A 22 -7.62 -0.44 2.23
CA GLY A 22 -6.19 -0.43 2.54
C GLY A 22 -5.32 0.09 1.39
N GLY A 23 -4.03 -0.32 1.39
CA GLY A 23 -3.01 0.25 0.49
C GLY A 23 -3.33 0.11 -0.98
N VAL A 24 -3.81 -1.07 -1.42
CA VAL A 24 -4.14 -1.30 -2.85
C VAL A 24 -5.30 -0.40 -3.30
N ALA A 25 -6.34 -0.26 -2.48
CA ALA A 25 -7.47 0.63 -2.79
C ALA A 25 -7.00 2.10 -2.92
N ARG A 26 -6.07 2.54 -2.07
CA ARG A 26 -5.48 3.88 -2.15
C ARG A 26 -4.66 4.06 -3.42
N VAL A 27 -3.74 3.13 -3.74
CA VAL A 27 -2.95 3.17 -4.99
C VAL A 27 -3.85 3.29 -6.21
N VAL A 28 -4.92 2.49 -6.28
CA VAL A 28 -5.88 2.55 -7.40
C VAL A 28 -6.61 3.89 -7.43
N THR A 29 -7.03 4.42 -6.29
CA THR A 29 -7.69 5.74 -6.22
C THR A 29 -6.78 6.86 -6.72
N ASP A 30 -5.49 6.83 -6.36
CA ASP A 30 -4.51 7.83 -6.79
C ASP A 30 -4.21 7.73 -8.30
N LEU A 31 -4.08 6.51 -8.83
CA LEU A 31 -3.96 6.26 -10.27
C LEU A 31 -5.18 6.79 -11.02
N VAL A 32 -6.39 6.45 -10.57
CA VAL A 32 -7.65 6.91 -11.18
C VAL A 32 -7.72 8.43 -11.20
N ARG A 33 -7.42 9.08 -10.09
CA ARG A 33 -7.44 10.55 -9.97
C ARG A 33 -6.51 11.21 -11.00
N ALA A 34 -5.26 10.75 -11.07
CA ALA A 34 -4.28 11.28 -12.00
C ALA A 34 -4.67 11.01 -13.46
N GLN A 35 -5.06 9.81 -13.80
CA GLN A 35 -5.42 9.38 -15.15
C GLN A 35 -6.69 10.09 -15.67
N THR A 36 -7.69 10.26 -14.80
CA THR A 36 -8.89 11.03 -15.14
C THR A 36 -8.56 12.50 -15.40
N ALA A 37 -7.66 13.09 -14.59
CA ALA A 37 -7.19 14.45 -14.81
C ALA A 37 -6.38 14.60 -16.11
N GLU A 38 -5.73 13.54 -16.60
CA GLU A 38 -5.05 13.48 -17.89
C GLU A 38 -5.99 13.17 -19.07
N GLY A 39 -7.30 13.02 -18.82
CA GLY A 39 -8.31 12.79 -19.86
C GLY A 39 -8.50 11.32 -20.26
N LEU A 40 -7.99 10.36 -19.50
CA LEU A 40 -8.30 8.95 -19.71
C LEU A 40 -9.72 8.65 -19.19
N ARG A 41 -10.43 7.75 -19.86
CA ARG A 41 -11.63 7.13 -19.30
C ARG A 41 -11.21 6.00 -18.36
N THR A 42 -11.38 6.19 -17.06
CA THR A 42 -11.05 5.20 -16.05
C THR A 42 -12.28 4.44 -15.60
N VAL A 43 -12.19 3.12 -15.55
CA VAL A 43 -13.23 2.23 -15.05
C VAL A 43 -12.64 1.34 -13.97
N VAL A 44 -13.32 1.22 -12.83
CA VAL A 44 -12.90 0.35 -11.73
C VAL A 44 -13.91 -0.80 -11.58
N GLY A 45 -13.46 -2.03 -11.80
CA GLY A 45 -14.20 -3.25 -11.51
C GLY A 45 -13.79 -3.79 -10.15
N CYS A 46 -14.66 -3.74 -9.14
CA CYS A 46 -14.34 -4.21 -7.79
C CYS A 46 -15.53 -4.86 -7.09
N PRO A 47 -15.31 -5.66 -6.01
CA PRO A 47 -16.39 -6.14 -5.15
C PRO A 47 -17.16 -4.99 -4.49
N PRO A 48 -18.42 -5.22 -4.10
CA PRO A 48 -19.17 -4.26 -3.31
C PRO A 48 -18.60 -4.18 -1.88
N GLY A 49 -18.85 -3.05 -1.22
CA GLY A 49 -18.35 -2.75 0.13
C GLY A 49 -16.96 -2.10 0.12
N GLY A 50 -16.46 -1.75 1.29
CA GLY A 50 -15.21 -1.01 1.47
C GLY A 50 -15.24 0.41 0.89
N THR A 51 -14.08 1.05 0.85
CA THR A 51 -13.95 2.47 0.49
C THR A 51 -13.64 2.69 -0.99
N LEU A 52 -13.10 1.69 -1.70
CA LEU A 52 -12.59 1.85 -3.08
C LEU A 52 -13.65 2.37 -4.05
N ALA A 53 -14.87 1.81 -4.00
CA ALA A 53 -15.91 2.18 -4.95
C ALA A 53 -16.27 3.67 -4.86
N ASP A 54 -16.39 4.19 -3.65
CA ASP A 54 -16.76 5.58 -3.41
C ASP A 54 -15.60 6.54 -3.68
N THR A 55 -14.39 6.20 -3.26
CA THR A 55 -13.19 7.01 -3.54
C THR A 55 -12.85 7.06 -5.02
N ALA A 56 -13.04 5.96 -5.75
CA ALA A 56 -12.84 5.93 -7.21
C ALA A 56 -13.88 6.77 -7.95
N ARG A 57 -15.16 6.72 -7.55
CA ARG A 57 -16.20 7.61 -8.11
C ARG A 57 -15.89 9.08 -7.84
N ALA A 58 -15.50 9.41 -6.62
CA ALA A 58 -15.08 10.77 -6.25
C ALA A 58 -13.86 11.24 -7.04
N ALA A 59 -12.99 10.31 -7.45
CA ALA A 59 -11.85 10.59 -8.34
C ALA A 59 -12.22 10.63 -9.84
N GLY A 60 -13.48 10.41 -10.20
CA GLY A 60 -14.00 10.53 -11.58
C GLY A 60 -14.09 9.22 -12.37
N ALA A 61 -13.87 8.05 -11.75
CA ALA A 61 -14.01 6.78 -12.44
C ALA A 61 -15.48 6.31 -12.55
N GLU A 62 -15.77 5.59 -13.62
CA GLU A 62 -16.93 4.68 -13.67
C GLU A 62 -16.63 3.46 -12.78
N VAL A 63 -17.57 3.05 -11.93
CA VAL A 63 -17.40 1.87 -11.07
C VAL A 63 -18.40 0.79 -11.41
N LEU A 64 -17.91 -0.40 -11.68
CA LEU A 64 -18.69 -1.60 -11.97
C LEU A 64 -18.50 -2.63 -10.86
N THR A 65 -19.60 -3.24 -10.45
CA THR A 65 -19.54 -4.35 -9.47
C THR A 65 -18.98 -5.59 -10.14
N TRP A 66 -17.87 -6.08 -9.60
CA TRP A 66 -17.30 -7.39 -9.90
C TRP A 66 -17.25 -8.21 -8.61
N ARG A 67 -18.15 -9.18 -8.45
CA ARG A 67 -18.23 -10.00 -7.24
C ARG A 67 -17.08 -11.00 -7.20
N ALA A 68 -16.15 -10.78 -6.28
CA ALA A 68 -15.00 -11.67 -6.08
C ALA A 68 -14.66 -11.78 -4.59
N GLY A 69 -14.41 -13.01 -4.15
CA GLY A 69 -13.91 -13.27 -2.81
C GLY A 69 -12.42 -13.00 -2.68
N ARG A 70 -11.91 -12.86 -1.46
CA ARG A 70 -10.49 -12.57 -1.21
C ARG A 70 -9.59 -13.76 -1.55
N ALA A 71 -9.94 -14.95 -1.11
CA ALA A 71 -9.20 -16.19 -1.39
C ALA A 71 -9.78 -16.93 -2.61
N PRO A 72 -8.96 -17.68 -3.37
CA PRO A 72 -9.49 -18.65 -4.35
C PRO A 72 -10.40 -19.68 -3.67
N GLY A 73 -11.49 -20.04 -4.37
CA GLY A 73 -12.48 -20.98 -3.84
C GLY A 73 -13.43 -21.44 -4.94
N PRO A 74 -14.50 -22.17 -4.58
CA PRO A 74 -15.47 -22.72 -5.54
C PRO A 74 -16.14 -21.67 -6.43
N GLY A 75 -16.18 -20.39 -5.98
CA GLY A 75 -16.71 -19.27 -6.75
C GLY A 75 -15.82 -18.77 -7.89
N LEU A 76 -14.59 -19.24 -8.00
CA LEU A 76 -13.62 -18.74 -8.98
C LEU A 76 -14.12 -18.78 -10.43
N PRO A 77 -14.83 -19.82 -10.94
CA PRO A 77 -15.37 -19.79 -12.29
C PRO A 77 -16.36 -18.64 -12.51
N ALA A 78 -17.24 -18.38 -11.55
CA ALA A 78 -18.19 -17.26 -11.63
C ALA A 78 -17.48 -15.89 -11.58
N GLU A 79 -16.42 -15.77 -10.79
CA GLU A 79 -15.58 -14.57 -10.74
C GLU A 79 -14.88 -14.27 -12.07
N ILE A 80 -14.39 -15.32 -12.76
CA ILE A 80 -13.78 -15.20 -14.09
C ILE A 80 -14.82 -14.78 -15.13
N ILE A 81 -16.02 -15.40 -15.09
CA ILE A 81 -17.13 -15.03 -15.96
C ILE A 81 -17.53 -13.58 -15.72
N GLY A 82 -17.64 -13.17 -14.46
CA GLY A 82 -17.92 -11.78 -14.08
C GLY A 82 -16.87 -10.80 -14.60
N ALA A 83 -15.59 -11.13 -14.46
CA ALA A 83 -14.50 -10.31 -15.02
C ALA A 83 -14.61 -10.20 -16.56
N ARG A 84 -14.95 -11.30 -17.25
CA ARG A 84 -15.18 -11.30 -18.69
C ARG A 84 -16.38 -10.44 -19.09
N GLN A 85 -17.47 -10.47 -18.30
CA GLN A 85 -18.63 -9.59 -18.53
C GLN A 85 -18.27 -8.11 -18.39
N VAL A 86 -17.46 -7.76 -17.36
CA VAL A 86 -16.95 -6.40 -17.20
C VAL A 86 -16.10 -6.00 -18.40
N LEU A 87 -15.16 -6.82 -18.85
CA LEU A 87 -14.34 -6.57 -20.05
C LEU A 87 -15.21 -6.34 -21.30
N HIS A 88 -16.21 -7.19 -21.53
CA HIS A 88 -17.13 -7.04 -22.68
C HIS A 88 -17.97 -5.78 -22.61
N ARG A 89 -18.41 -5.38 -21.43
CA ARG A 89 -19.22 -4.17 -21.23
C ARG A 89 -18.39 -2.90 -21.43
N VAL A 90 -17.18 -2.86 -20.85
CA VAL A 90 -16.29 -1.70 -20.87
C VAL A 90 -15.59 -1.53 -22.20
N ARG A 91 -15.18 -2.63 -22.83
CA ARG A 91 -14.30 -2.69 -24.01
C ARG A 91 -13.07 -1.80 -23.82
N PRO A 92 -12.26 -2.04 -22.78
CA PRO A 92 -11.12 -1.20 -22.47
C PRO A 92 -10.00 -1.37 -23.51
N ASP A 93 -9.21 -0.33 -23.69
CA ASP A 93 -7.96 -0.39 -24.46
C ASP A 93 -6.86 -1.13 -23.67
N LEU A 94 -6.91 -1.09 -22.33
CA LEU A 94 -5.93 -1.72 -21.43
C LEU A 94 -6.62 -2.23 -20.17
N LEU A 95 -6.21 -3.44 -19.73
CA LEU A 95 -6.55 -4.01 -18.43
C LEU A 95 -5.37 -3.83 -17.47
N HIS A 96 -5.61 -3.22 -16.29
CA HIS A 96 -4.69 -3.27 -15.15
C HIS A 96 -5.32 -4.08 -14.02
N ALA A 97 -4.76 -5.25 -13.75
CA ALA A 97 -5.25 -6.17 -12.73
C ALA A 97 -4.40 -6.04 -11.46
N HIS A 98 -5.03 -5.65 -10.33
CA HIS A 98 -4.39 -5.38 -9.06
C HIS A 98 -4.59 -6.52 -8.07
N SER A 99 -3.49 -7.03 -7.52
CA SER A 99 -3.39 -8.14 -6.57
C SER A 99 -3.72 -9.52 -7.14
N ALA A 100 -3.45 -10.56 -6.36
CA ALA A 100 -3.49 -11.95 -6.78
C ALA A 100 -4.85 -12.37 -7.38
N LYS A 101 -5.96 -12.03 -6.73
CA LYS A 101 -7.29 -12.45 -7.17
C LYS A 101 -7.70 -11.80 -8.49
N ALA A 102 -7.53 -10.49 -8.60
CA ALA A 102 -7.84 -9.78 -9.85
C ALA A 102 -6.84 -10.16 -10.95
N GLY A 103 -5.57 -10.38 -10.60
CA GLY A 103 -4.57 -10.93 -11.52
C GLY A 103 -4.95 -12.31 -12.05
N LEU A 104 -5.46 -13.20 -11.20
CA LEU A 104 -5.94 -14.52 -11.61
C LEU A 104 -7.16 -14.39 -12.55
N ALA A 105 -8.23 -13.76 -12.09
CA ALA A 105 -9.48 -13.68 -12.82
C ALA A 105 -9.36 -12.83 -14.09
N GLY A 106 -8.67 -11.69 -14.02
CA GLY A 106 -8.47 -10.77 -15.15
C GLY A 106 -7.65 -11.41 -16.27
N ARG A 107 -6.50 -12.03 -15.94
CA ARG A 107 -5.66 -12.70 -16.94
C ARG A 107 -6.38 -13.89 -17.59
N LEU A 108 -7.16 -14.68 -16.80
CA LEU A 108 -7.99 -15.75 -17.36
C LEU A 108 -9.15 -15.24 -18.23
N ALA A 109 -9.73 -14.08 -17.88
CA ALA A 109 -10.81 -13.49 -18.66
C ALA A 109 -10.30 -12.88 -19.97
N ALA A 110 -9.17 -12.16 -19.92
CA ALA A 110 -8.55 -11.49 -21.07
C ALA A 110 -7.79 -12.46 -22.01
N ARG A 111 -7.02 -13.40 -21.46
CA ARG A 111 -6.21 -14.39 -22.19
C ARG A 111 -5.36 -13.76 -23.32
N GLY A 112 -4.79 -12.58 -23.07
CA GLY A 112 -3.96 -11.85 -24.05
C GLY A 112 -4.74 -11.20 -25.19
N SER A 113 -6.07 -11.05 -25.09
CA SER A 113 -6.88 -10.39 -26.12
C SER A 113 -6.76 -8.86 -26.13
N LEU A 114 -6.14 -8.27 -25.11
CA LEU A 114 -5.85 -6.85 -25.00
C LEU A 114 -4.60 -6.62 -24.12
N PRO A 115 -3.93 -5.48 -24.25
CA PRO A 115 -2.80 -5.11 -23.39
C PRO A 115 -3.17 -5.23 -21.90
N THR A 116 -2.37 -5.99 -21.16
CA THR A 116 -2.65 -6.33 -19.75
C THR A 116 -1.44 -6.05 -18.88
N VAL A 117 -1.62 -5.22 -17.86
CA VAL A 117 -0.69 -5.01 -16.75
C VAL A 117 -1.18 -5.82 -15.56
N PHE A 118 -0.30 -6.62 -14.97
CA PHE A 118 -0.55 -7.30 -13.70
C PHE A 118 0.33 -6.71 -12.62
N GLN A 119 -0.27 -6.25 -11.52
CA GLN A 119 0.42 -5.68 -10.37
C GLN A 119 0.12 -6.52 -9.12
N PRO A 120 1.09 -7.30 -8.60
CA PRO A 120 0.88 -8.20 -7.46
C PRO A 120 0.56 -7.49 -6.16
N HIS A 121 1.24 -6.40 -5.81
CA HIS A 121 1.21 -5.69 -4.52
C HIS A 121 1.60 -6.57 -3.32
N ALA A 122 2.36 -7.54 -3.47
CA ALA A 122 2.90 -8.66 -2.74
C ALA A 122 2.48 -9.98 -3.41
N TRP A 123 3.39 -10.91 -3.50
CA TRP A 123 3.14 -12.16 -4.19
C TRP A 123 2.14 -13.04 -3.43
N SER A 124 1.31 -13.76 -4.18
CA SER A 124 0.31 -14.67 -3.59
C SER A 124 0.95 -15.84 -2.86
N PHE A 125 2.10 -16.30 -3.33
CA PHE A 125 2.83 -17.43 -2.73
C PHE A 125 3.54 -17.05 -1.42
N ASP A 126 3.81 -15.76 -1.15
CA ASP A 126 4.32 -15.30 0.16
C ASP A 126 3.22 -15.38 1.25
N ALA A 127 1.96 -15.29 0.83
CA ALA A 127 0.82 -15.24 1.75
C ALA A 127 0.33 -16.62 2.20
N VAL A 128 0.71 -17.70 1.51
CA VAL A 128 0.22 -19.07 1.75
C VAL A 128 1.35 -20.07 1.60
N GLY A 129 1.38 -21.06 2.49
CA GLY A 129 2.38 -22.12 2.49
C GLY A 129 1.86 -23.44 1.93
N GLY A 130 2.74 -24.44 1.94
CA GLY A 130 2.40 -25.82 1.58
C GLY A 130 1.88 -25.99 0.15
N ALA A 131 0.95 -26.91 -0.07
CA ALA A 131 0.40 -27.22 -1.39
C ALA A 131 -0.31 -26.02 -2.04
N THR A 132 -0.94 -25.17 -1.24
CA THR A 132 -1.62 -23.97 -1.75
C THR A 132 -0.62 -22.94 -2.28
N GLY A 133 0.52 -22.76 -1.60
CA GLY A 133 1.61 -21.89 -2.06
C GLY A 133 2.22 -22.40 -3.36
N ALA A 134 2.47 -23.72 -3.45
CA ALA A 134 2.98 -24.34 -4.68
C ALA A 134 2.00 -24.17 -5.87
N LEU A 135 0.70 -24.29 -5.62
CA LEU A 135 -0.32 -24.07 -6.65
C LEU A 135 -0.38 -22.59 -7.07
N ALA A 136 -0.31 -21.65 -6.11
CA ALA A 136 -0.26 -20.22 -6.38
C ALA A 136 0.97 -19.87 -7.24
N LEU A 137 2.14 -20.37 -6.89
CA LEU A 137 3.36 -20.17 -7.66
C LEU A 137 3.28 -20.74 -9.07
N ARG A 138 2.76 -21.98 -9.20
CA ARG A 138 2.54 -22.60 -10.51
C ARG A 138 1.59 -21.78 -11.38
N TRP A 139 0.55 -21.21 -10.76
CA TRP A 139 -0.35 -20.30 -11.44
C TRP A 139 0.39 -19.03 -11.90
N GLU A 140 1.18 -18.37 -11.04
CA GLU A 140 1.87 -17.13 -11.41
C GLU A 140 2.86 -17.36 -12.57
N ARG A 141 3.61 -18.47 -12.55
CA ARG A 141 4.48 -18.87 -13.67
C ARG A 141 3.68 -19.07 -14.97
N TYR A 142 2.52 -19.72 -14.89
CA TYR A 142 1.68 -19.98 -16.06
C TYR A 142 0.95 -18.72 -16.53
N GLY A 143 0.39 -17.94 -15.61
CA GLY A 143 -0.44 -16.77 -15.90
C GLY A 143 0.36 -15.56 -16.40
N ALA A 144 1.67 -15.52 -16.15
CA ALA A 144 2.54 -14.44 -16.60
C ALA A 144 2.51 -14.23 -18.12
N ARG A 145 2.28 -15.30 -18.91
CA ARG A 145 2.15 -15.26 -20.38
C ARG A 145 1.05 -14.33 -20.90
N TRP A 146 0.05 -14.02 -20.06
CA TRP A 146 -1.09 -13.17 -20.40
C TRP A 146 -0.99 -11.76 -19.78
N ALA A 147 0.20 -11.38 -19.32
CA ALA A 147 0.51 -10.03 -18.91
C ALA A 147 1.59 -9.46 -19.84
N ASP A 148 1.31 -8.34 -20.49
CA ASP A 148 2.30 -7.62 -21.29
C ASP A 148 3.36 -6.97 -20.41
N ARG A 149 2.98 -6.66 -19.15
CA ARG A 149 3.88 -6.23 -18.08
C ARG A 149 3.44 -6.81 -16.74
N VAL A 150 4.41 -7.30 -15.98
CA VAL A 150 4.27 -7.50 -14.54
C VAL A 150 4.90 -6.29 -13.86
N LEU A 151 4.07 -5.48 -13.21
CA LEU A 151 4.45 -4.23 -12.57
C LEU A 151 4.66 -4.46 -11.08
N CYS A 152 5.91 -4.47 -10.65
CA CYS A 152 6.29 -4.61 -9.25
C CYS A 152 6.41 -3.24 -8.56
N VAL A 153 6.11 -3.19 -7.27
CA VAL A 153 6.25 -1.98 -6.45
C VAL A 153 7.62 -1.84 -5.81
N SER A 154 8.48 -2.84 -5.96
CA SER A 154 9.87 -2.82 -5.48
C SER A 154 10.76 -3.74 -6.33
N ASP A 155 12.06 -3.49 -6.32
CA ASP A 155 13.04 -4.40 -6.91
C ASP A 155 13.09 -5.75 -6.18
N ALA A 156 12.83 -5.74 -4.87
CA ALA A 156 12.73 -6.97 -4.07
C ALA A 156 11.55 -7.84 -4.53
N GLU A 157 10.37 -7.25 -4.79
CA GLU A 157 9.21 -7.97 -5.32
C GLU A 157 9.50 -8.56 -6.70
N ARG A 158 10.18 -7.81 -7.58
CA ARG A 158 10.62 -8.32 -8.89
C ARG A 158 11.59 -9.49 -8.74
N ARG A 159 12.65 -9.32 -7.93
CA ARG A 159 13.64 -10.38 -7.69
C ARG A 159 13.03 -11.64 -7.09
N ALA A 160 12.07 -11.50 -6.18
CA ALA A 160 11.32 -12.64 -5.64
C ALA A 160 10.59 -13.40 -6.75
N GLY A 161 9.89 -12.71 -7.65
CA GLY A 161 9.25 -13.34 -8.80
C GLY A 161 10.23 -14.03 -9.76
N GLU A 162 11.38 -13.40 -10.05
CA GLU A 162 12.44 -13.98 -10.90
C GLU A 162 13.07 -15.22 -10.27
N THR A 163 13.39 -15.17 -8.97
CA THR A 163 13.93 -16.29 -8.20
C THR A 163 12.99 -17.48 -8.20
N GLU A 164 11.69 -17.22 -8.10
CA GLU A 164 10.65 -18.24 -8.20
C GLU A 164 10.33 -18.67 -9.64
N GLY A 165 11.15 -18.29 -10.61
CA GLY A 165 11.06 -18.74 -12.00
C GLY A 165 9.85 -18.20 -12.78
N ILE A 166 9.31 -17.06 -12.41
CA ILE A 166 8.28 -16.37 -13.19
C ILE A 166 8.97 -15.65 -14.35
N THR A 167 8.65 -16.04 -15.57
CA THR A 167 9.16 -15.40 -16.79
C THR A 167 8.17 -14.35 -17.26
N ALA A 168 8.56 -13.08 -17.18
CA ALA A 168 7.70 -11.95 -17.54
C ALA A 168 8.50 -10.78 -18.12
N ARG A 169 7.81 -9.82 -18.74
CA ARG A 169 8.35 -8.48 -18.99
C ARG A 169 8.10 -7.64 -17.74
N TRP A 170 9.16 -7.35 -17.02
CA TRP A 170 9.12 -6.67 -15.75
C TRP A 170 9.13 -5.15 -15.90
N SER A 171 8.41 -4.47 -15.03
CA SER A 171 8.60 -3.05 -14.72
C SER A 171 8.58 -2.86 -13.22
N VAL A 172 9.37 -1.93 -12.70
CA VAL A 172 9.36 -1.55 -11.28
C VAL A 172 8.99 -0.09 -11.19
N ILE A 173 7.86 0.19 -10.55
CA ILE A 173 7.41 1.54 -10.23
C ILE A 173 7.01 1.53 -8.76
N ARG A 174 7.80 2.21 -7.92
CA ARG A 174 7.58 2.25 -6.48
C ARG A 174 6.27 2.96 -6.14
N ASN A 175 5.63 2.54 -5.06
CA ASN A 175 4.48 3.25 -4.52
C ASN A 175 4.90 4.67 -4.13
N GLY A 176 3.95 5.60 -4.25
CA GLY A 176 4.10 6.97 -3.80
C GLY A 176 3.11 7.33 -2.70
N VAL A 177 3.33 8.48 -2.12
CA VAL A 177 2.47 9.09 -1.11
C VAL A 177 2.05 10.49 -1.55
N ASP A 178 0.81 10.87 -1.26
CA ASP A 178 0.31 12.24 -1.49
C ASP A 178 0.93 13.18 -0.46
N LEU A 179 1.96 13.92 -0.90
CA LEU A 179 2.74 14.84 -0.06
C LEU A 179 1.97 16.10 0.33
N ASP A 180 0.89 16.43 -0.34
CA ASP A 180 0.01 17.54 0.02
C ASP A 180 -0.96 17.11 1.13
N HIS A 181 -1.37 15.85 1.11
CA HIS A 181 -2.24 15.25 2.11
C HIS A 181 -1.46 14.80 3.35
N PHE A 182 -0.35 14.07 3.18
CA PHE A 182 0.52 13.62 4.25
C PHE A 182 1.69 14.58 4.43
N ARG A 183 1.58 15.43 5.44
CA ARG A 183 2.59 16.43 5.79
C ARG A 183 2.53 16.74 7.29
N PRO A 184 3.59 17.29 7.89
CA PRO A 184 3.52 17.84 9.23
C PRO A 184 2.41 18.88 9.33
N GLY A 185 1.79 19.02 10.50
CA GLY A 185 0.73 20.01 10.76
C GLY A 185 1.26 21.43 10.92
N GLY A 186 2.56 21.58 11.23
CA GLY A 186 3.19 22.88 11.44
C GLY A 186 4.71 22.83 11.28
N PRO A 187 5.39 23.97 11.41
CA PRO A 187 6.84 24.08 11.29
C PRO A 187 7.59 23.53 12.51
N ASP A 188 6.94 23.44 13.66
CA ASP A 188 7.49 22.92 14.91
C ASP A 188 6.99 21.47 15.13
N PRO A 189 7.84 20.45 14.97
CA PRO A 189 7.43 19.05 15.07
C PRO A 189 6.94 18.65 16.48
N ASP A 190 7.48 19.25 17.53
CA ASP A 190 7.10 18.92 18.91
C ASP A 190 5.73 19.49 19.26
N ARG A 191 5.50 20.75 18.86
CA ARG A 191 4.20 21.38 19.02
C ARG A 191 3.12 20.69 18.16
N ASP A 192 3.44 20.31 16.93
CA ASP A 192 2.53 19.55 16.06
C ASP A 192 2.15 18.22 16.69
N ARG A 193 3.14 17.49 17.25
CA ARG A 193 2.93 16.23 17.95
C ARG A 193 2.03 16.39 19.18
N ALA A 194 2.32 17.37 20.02
CA ALA A 194 1.53 17.63 21.22
C ALA A 194 0.07 17.98 20.88
N LEU A 195 -0.14 18.83 19.86
CA LEU A 195 -1.46 19.18 19.37
C LEU A 195 -2.19 17.95 18.82
N ALA A 196 -1.55 17.18 17.96
CA ALA A 196 -2.15 15.97 17.41
C ALA A 196 -2.55 14.97 18.51
N ARG A 197 -1.73 14.82 19.56
CA ARG A 197 -2.06 13.95 20.70
C ARG A 197 -3.28 14.44 21.48
N SER A 198 -3.43 15.75 21.68
CA SER A 198 -4.58 16.31 22.39
C SER A 198 -5.91 16.14 21.65
N GLU A 199 -5.86 15.94 20.32
CA GLU A 199 -7.02 15.75 19.46
C GLU A 199 -7.40 14.27 19.26
N LEU A 200 -6.52 13.32 19.65
CA LEU A 200 -6.80 11.89 19.48
C LEU A 200 -7.87 11.42 20.48
N PRO A 201 -8.77 10.51 20.05
CA PRO A 201 -9.74 9.88 20.92
C PRO A 201 -9.09 8.79 21.79
N LEU A 202 -8.15 9.21 22.64
CA LEU A 202 -7.46 8.33 23.57
C LEU A 202 -8.32 8.09 24.82
N PRO A 203 -8.29 6.88 25.40
CA PRO A 203 -9.05 6.58 26.60
C PRO A 203 -8.58 7.41 27.78
N ALA A 204 -9.48 7.68 28.73
CA ALA A 204 -9.13 8.36 29.98
C ALA A 204 -8.02 7.60 30.70
N GLY A 205 -6.97 8.31 31.11
CA GLY A 205 -5.80 7.71 31.75
C GLY A 205 -4.73 7.19 30.79
N PHE A 206 -4.92 7.29 29.48
CA PHE A 206 -3.84 7.06 28.51
C PHE A 206 -2.91 8.29 28.55
N PRO A 207 -1.70 8.22 29.09
CA PRO A 207 -0.86 9.39 29.30
C PRO A 207 -0.48 10.08 28.01
N ALA A 208 -0.66 11.38 27.94
CA ALA A 208 -0.26 12.18 26.80
C ALA A 208 1.27 12.31 26.66
N ASP A 209 2.00 12.15 27.77
CA ASP A 209 3.40 12.55 27.90
C ASP A 209 4.41 11.40 27.66
N GLY A 210 3.96 10.14 27.55
CA GLY A 210 4.84 9.00 27.30
C GLY A 210 5.22 8.85 25.84
N PRO A 211 6.33 8.10 25.54
CA PRO A 211 6.66 7.72 24.16
C PRO A 211 5.53 6.92 23.51
N LEU A 212 5.09 7.37 22.33
CA LEU A 212 3.98 6.77 21.59
C LEU A 212 4.47 6.10 20.31
N ALA A 213 4.41 4.77 20.26
CA ALA A 213 4.52 4.00 19.04
C ALA A 213 3.13 3.86 18.38
N VAL A 214 3.07 4.01 17.06
CA VAL A 214 1.83 3.85 16.29
C VAL A 214 2.01 2.79 15.22
N CYS A 215 1.10 1.82 15.16
CA CYS A 215 1.06 0.81 14.10
C CYS A 215 -0.22 1.00 13.28
N VAL A 216 -0.07 1.42 12.02
CA VAL A 216 -1.19 1.65 11.12
C VAL A 216 -1.31 0.51 10.14
N GLY A 217 -2.49 -0.10 10.06
CA GLY A 217 -2.77 -1.12 9.08
C GLY A 217 -3.89 -2.08 9.51
N ARG A 218 -4.33 -2.89 8.56
CA ARG A 218 -5.33 -3.93 8.84
C ARG A 218 -4.81 -4.90 9.89
N ILE A 219 -5.60 -5.16 10.92
CA ILE A 219 -5.22 -6.08 12.00
C ILE A 219 -5.40 -7.53 11.52
N CYS A 220 -4.30 -8.15 11.09
CA CYS A 220 -4.30 -9.49 10.51
C CYS A 220 -2.90 -10.12 10.55
N HIS A 221 -2.82 -11.42 10.35
CA HIS A 221 -1.58 -12.19 10.36
C HIS A 221 -0.45 -11.58 9.52
N GLN A 222 -0.77 -11.08 8.32
CA GLN A 222 0.22 -10.41 7.44
C GLN A 222 0.95 -9.27 8.14
N LYS A 223 0.22 -8.44 8.89
CA LYS A 223 0.75 -7.19 9.48
C LYS A 223 1.50 -7.38 10.79
N GLY A 224 1.46 -8.58 11.37
CA GLY A 224 2.33 -8.95 12.49
C GLY A 224 2.09 -8.22 13.80
N GLN A 225 0.91 -7.63 14.03
CA GLN A 225 0.62 -6.95 15.30
C GLN A 225 0.74 -7.89 16.50
N ASP A 226 0.54 -9.19 16.31
CA ASP A 226 0.77 -10.20 17.33
C ASP A 226 2.26 -10.33 17.73
N VAL A 227 3.19 -10.11 16.82
CA VAL A 227 4.64 -10.05 17.09
C VAL A 227 4.95 -8.81 17.93
N LEU A 228 4.35 -7.67 17.57
CA LEU A 228 4.50 -6.42 18.33
C LEU A 228 3.96 -6.53 19.76
N LEU A 229 2.79 -7.16 19.94
CA LEU A 229 2.24 -7.40 21.28
C LEU A 229 3.13 -8.34 22.11
N LYS A 230 3.79 -9.32 21.51
CA LYS A 230 4.75 -10.19 22.19
C LYS A 230 6.02 -9.44 22.61
N ALA A 231 6.49 -8.50 21.80
CA ALA A 231 7.64 -7.64 22.07
C ALA A 231 7.35 -6.60 23.18
N TRP A 232 6.08 -6.26 23.39
CA TRP A 232 5.69 -5.10 24.20
C TRP A 232 6.10 -5.18 25.68
N PRO A 233 5.94 -6.30 26.40
CA PRO A 233 6.40 -6.42 27.80
C PRO A 233 7.92 -6.21 27.97
N GLU A 234 8.73 -6.71 27.04
CA GLU A 234 10.19 -6.52 27.06
C GLU A 234 10.55 -5.06 26.78
N LEU A 235 9.86 -4.41 25.82
CA LEU A 235 9.99 -2.98 25.58
C LEU A 235 9.70 -2.15 26.83
N LEU A 236 8.62 -2.44 27.57
CA LEU A 236 8.26 -1.69 28.78
C LEU A 236 9.32 -1.80 29.88
N ALA A 237 10.12 -2.87 29.91
CA ALA A 237 11.26 -3.00 30.82
C ALA A 237 12.41 -2.04 30.40
N ILE A 238 12.54 -1.71 29.12
CA ILE A 238 13.58 -0.80 28.60
C ILE A 238 13.10 0.65 28.65
N VAL A 239 11.83 0.90 28.27
CA VAL A 239 11.21 2.25 28.20
C VAL A 239 9.92 2.24 29.01
N PRO A 240 9.99 2.40 30.34
CA PRO A 240 8.79 2.48 31.18
C PRO A 240 7.91 3.66 30.72
N GLY A 241 6.61 3.42 30.61
CA GLY A 241 5.66 4.43 30.17
C GLY A 241 5.48 4.53 28.67
N ALA A 242 6.14 3.71 27.84
CA ALA A 242 5.84 3.62 26.41
C ALA A 242 4.38 3.19 26.16
N ARG A 243 3.79 3.71 25.10
CA ARG A 243 2.40 3.47 24.69
C ARG A 243 2.34 3.01 23.25
N LEU A 244 1.36 2.15 22.94
CA LEU A 244 1.12 1.66 21.59
C LEU A 244 -0.32 1.98 21.14
N ALA A 245 -0.47 2.57 19.99
CA ALA A 245 -1.75 2.66 19.31
C ALA A 245 -1.77 1.75 18.04
N LEU A 246 -2.72 0.84 18.00
CA LEU A 246 -3.04 0.01 16.84
C LEU A 246 -4.19 0.66 16.09
N VAL A 247 -3.89 1.25 14.93
CA VAL A 247 -4.84 2.01 14.10
C VAL A 247 -5.24 1.18 12.90
N GLY A 248 -6.45 0.69 12.93
CA GLY A 248 -7.02 -0.20 11.93
C GLY A 248 -7.96 -1.23 12.54
N ASP A 249 -8.55 -2.03 11.69
CA ASP A 249 -9.40 -3.15 12.08
C ASP A 249 -9.11 -4.36 11.20
N GLY A 250 -9.60 -5.54 11.59
CA GLY A 250 -9.38 -6.74 10.82
C GLY A 250 -9.76 -8.03 11.55
N PRO A 251 -9.55 -9.18 10.90
CA PRO A 251 -9.99 -10.48 11.41
C PRO A 251 -9.34 -10.87 12.75
N ASP A 252 -8.18 -10.32 13.07
CA ASP A 252 -7.46 -10.65 14.31
C ASP A 252 -7.74 -9.67 15.47
N THR A 253 -8.54 -8.61 15.26
CA THR A 253 -8.75 -7.54 16.24
C THR A 253 -9.22 -8.08 17.59
N GLU A 254 -10.29 -8.87 17.63
CA GLU A 254 -10.84 -9.39 18.88
C GLU A 254 -9.91 -10.39 19.58
N ARG A 255 -9.17 -11.17 18.81
CA ARG A 255 -8.17 -12.09 19.33
C ARG A 255 -7.03 -11.32 20.01
N LEU A 256 -6.49 -10.30 19.34
CA LEU A 256 -5.37 -9.50 19.84
C LEU A 256 -5.77 -8.61 21.02
N ARG A 257 -6.97 -8.05 21.00
CA ARG A 257 -7.49 -7.23 22.11
C ARG A 257 -7.54 -8.02 23.43
N ARG A 258 -7.87 -9.31 23.38
CA ARG A 258 -7.91 -10.18 24.59
C ARG A 258 -6.56 -10.45 25.21
N ILE A 259 -5.47 -10.37 24.46
CA ILE A 259 -4.11 -10.65 24.92
C ILE A 259 -3.24 -9.41 25.05
N ALA A 260 -3.77 -8.26 24.66
CA ALA A 260 -3.01 -7.02 24.69
C ALA A 260 -2.79 -6.51 26.12
N PRO A 261 -1.59 -5.99 26.43
CA PRO A 261 -1.33 -5.28 27.69
C PRO A 261 -2.17 -3.99 27.81
N PRO A 262 -2.34 -3.44 29.03
CA PRO A 262 -3.14 -2.22 29.26
C PRO A 262 -2.62 -0.99 28.53
N ASP A 263 -1.34 -0.96 28.20
CA ASP A 263 -0.65 0.15 27.53
C ASP A 263 -0.87 0.14 26.01
N VAL A 264 -1.70 -0.75 25.50
CA VAL A 264 -2.02 -0.87 24.07
C VAL A 264 -3.44 -0.42 23.79
N HIS A 265 -3.57 0.63 23.00
CA HIS A 265 -4.85 1.15 22.54
C HIS A 265 -5.21 0.65 21.15
N PHE A 266 -6.43 0.11 20.99
CA PHE A 266 -7.01 -0.27 19.70
C PHE A 266 -7.93 0.86 19.22
N ALA A 267 -7.44 1.69 18.32
CA ALA A 267 -8.16 2.85 17.79
C ALA A 267 -9.31 2.49 16.84
N GLY A 268 -9.36 1.24 16.37
CA GLY A 268 -10.30 0.85 15.33
C GLY A 268 -9.92 1.38 13.94
N ALA A 269 -10.81 1.20 12.98
CA ALA A 269 -10.63 1.76 11.64
C ALA A 269 -10.76 3.28 11.68
N ALA A 270 -9.70 3.98 11.29
CA ALA A 270 -9.69 5.44 11.22
C ALA A 270 -9.92 5.90 9.77
N ALA A 271 -10.88 6.80 9.57
CA ALA A 271 -11.14 7.42 8.27
C ALA A 271 -9.96 8.32 7.84
N ASP A 272 -9.31 8.97 8.82
CA ASP A 272 -8.10 9.76 8.65
C ASP A 272 -7.03 9.28 9.64
N ILE A 273 -5.93 8.80 9.09
CA ILE A 273 -4.80 8.32 9.91
C ILE A 273 -3.76 9.41 10.22
N ARG A 274 -3.85 10.59 9.59
CA ARG A 274 -2.87 11.69 9.77
C ARG A 274 -2.71 12.15 11.21
N PRO A 275 -3.78 12.33 12.01
CA PRO A 275 -3.63 12.68 13.43
C PRO A 275 -2.81 11.65 14.21
N TRP A 276 -3.02 10.35 13.94
CA TRP A 276 -2.25 9.25 14.55
C TRP A 276 -0.78 9.28 14.14
N LEU A 277 -0.50 9.49 12.84
CA LEU A 277 0.87 9.60 12.35
C LEU A 277 1.59 10.80 12.96
N ARG A 278 0.94 11.97 13.01
CA ARG A 278 1.53 13.18 13.61
C ARG A 278 1.75 13.06 15.12
N ALA A 279 0.88 12.36 15.82
CA ALA A 279 0.99 12.10 17.26
C ALA A 279 2.13 11.16 17.63
N ALA A 280 2.56 10.30 16.71
CA ALA A 280 3.56 9.27 16.95
C ALA A 280 4.96 9.86 17.21
N ASP A 281 5.73 9.25 18.10
CA ASP A 281 7.19 9.41 18.14
C ASP A 281 7.84 8.49 17.12
N LEU A 282 7.27 7.28 16.93
CA LEU A 282 7.76 6.26 16.02
C LEU A 282 6.58 5.52 15.41
N VAL A 283 6.62 5.26 14.11
CA VAL A 283 5.65 4.39 13.45
C VAL A 283 6.28 3.02 13.23
N VAL A 284 5.60 1.97 13.67
CA VAL A 284 6.10 0.60 13.60
C VAL A 284 5.25 -0.28 12.70
N LEU A 285 5.88 -1.05 11.81
CA LEU A 285 5.19 -2.01 10.93
C LEU A 285 5.89 -3.38 10.94
N PRO A 286 5.49 -4.29 11.84
CA PRO A 286 6.13 -5.59 12.03
C PRO A 286 5.61 -6.66 11.07
N SER A 287 5.42 -6.30 9.81
CA SER A 287 4.80 -7.17 8.80
C SER A 287 5.61 -8.42 8.50
N ARG A 288 4.91 -9.53 8.20
CA ARG A 288 5.50 -10.78 7.75
C ARG A 288 5.84 -10.79 6.27
N TRP A 289 5.05 -10.09 5.46
CA TRP A 289 5.31 -9.88 4.03
C TRP A 289 4.62 -8.60 3.52
N GLU A 290 5.25 -7.93 2.57
CA GLU A 290 4.74 -6.74 1.86
C GLU A 290 5.24 -6.75 0.41
N GLY A 291 4.64 -5.94 -0.46
CA GLY A 291 5.27 -5.52 -1.70
C GLY A 291 6.12 -4.25 -1.46
N MET A 292 5.45 -3.16 -1.13
CA MET A 292 5.96 -1.91 -0.53
C MET A 292 4.80 -1.25 0.19
N ALA A 293 4.83 -1.24 1.51
CA ALA A 293 3.73 -0.72 2.33
C ALA A 293 3.61 0.81 2.21
N LEU A 294 2.37 1.33 2.16
CA LEU A 294 2.12 2.78 2.14
C LEU A 294 2.30 3.44 3.52
N ALA A 295 1.91 2.76 4.59
CA ALA A 295 1.95 3.34 5.94
C ALA A 295 3.31 3.90 6.35
N PRO A 296 4.47 3.25 6.08
CA PRO A 296 5.77 3.84 6.29
C PRO A 296 6.01 5.11 5.44
N LEU A 297 5.59 5.12 4.17
CA LEU A 297 5.74 6.30 3.29
C LEU A 297 4.90 7.48 3.82
N GLU A 298 3.67 7.21 4.26
CA GLU A 298 2.76 8.18 4.84
C GLU A 298 3.31 8.75 6.16
N ALA A 299 3.91 7.89 7.01
CA ALA A 299 4.58 8.31 8.25
C ALA A 299 5.78 9.20 7.97
N MET A 300 6.66 8.78 7.04
CA MET A 300 7.83 9.54 6.63
C MET A 300 7.45 10.90 6.05
N ALA A 301 6.40 10.96 5.22
CA ALA A 301 5.88 12.22 4.68
C ALA A 301 5.38 13.18 5.79
N CYS A 302 4.85 12.63 6.88
CA CYS A 302 4.49 13.39 8.09
C CYS A 302 5.70 13.72 8.99
N GLY A 303 6.93 13.39 8.59
CA GLY A 303 8.14 13.64 9.36
C GLY A 303 8.34 12.68 10.54
N ARG A 304 7.75 11.48 10.49
CA ARG A 304 7.90 10.47 11.55
C ARG A 304 8.88 9.39 11.13
N PRO A 305 9.82 9.03 12.03
CA PRO A 305 10.68 7.89 11.80
C PRO A 305 9.86 6.60 11.79
N VAL A 306 10.36 5.58 11.12
CA VAL A 306 9.69 4.30 11.00
C VAL A 306 10.60 3.16 11.43
N LEU A 307 10.02 2.12 12.04
CA LEU A 307 10.68 0.84 12.30
C LEU A 307 9.87 -0.26 11.62
N VAL A 308 10.47 -1.00 10.72
CA VAL A 308 9.78 -1.97 9.88
C VAL A 308 10.51 -3.31 9.86
N SER A 309 9.76 -4.41 9.66
CA SER A 309 10.37 -5.71 9.40
C SER A 309 11.10 -5.71 8.05
N ASP A 310 12.24 -6.40 7.95
CA ASP A 310 13.03 -6.54 6.73
C ASP A 310 12.38 -7.53 5.76
N VAL A 311 11.29 -7.10 5.16
CA VAL A 311 10.52 -7.83 4.14
C VAL A 311 10.61 -7.12 2.80
N SER A 312 10.10 -7.73 1.73
CA SER A 312 10.12 -7.15 0.38
C SER A 312 9.67 -5.69 0.38
N GLY A 313 10.40 -4.82 -0.29
CA GLY A 313 10.15 -3.38 -0.41
C GLY A 313 10.46 -2.54 0.83
N ALA A 314 10.60 -3.14 2.02
CA ALA A 314 10.84 -2.40 3.26
C ALA A 314 12.17 -1.64 3.23
N ARG A 315 13.26 -2.33 2.86
CA ARG A 315 14.59 -1.71 2.75
C ARG A 315 14.64 -0.60 1.70
N GLU A 316 13.91 -0.76 0.60
CA GLU A 316 13.85 0.21 -0.50
C GLU A 316 13.01 1.44 -0.15
N SER A 317 12.13 1.34 0.86
CA SER A 317 11.32 2.47 1.34
C SER A 317 12.06 3.38 2.31
N LEU A 318 13.13 2.89 2.96
CA LEU A 318 13.86 3.64 3.98
C LEU A 318 14.91 4.57 3.38
N PRO A 319 15.21 5.70 4.05
CA PRO A 319 16.35 6.54 3.70
C PRO A 319 17.66 5.75 3.67
N PRO A 320 18.59 6.08 2.76
CA PRO A 320 19.91 5.47 2.75
C PRO A 320 20.60 5.58 4.12
N GLY A 321 21.15 4.46 4.60
CA GLY A 321 21.85 4.38 5.89
C GLY A 321 20.95 4.06 7.10
N GLN A 322 19.65 4.27 7.03
CA GLN A 322 18.75 3.99 8.17
C GLN A 322 18.46 2.49 8.39
N GLY A 323 18.75 1.62 7.43
CA GLY A 323 18.44 0.19 7.54
C GLY A 323 19.04 -0.50 8.77
N ARG A 324 20.17 -0.04 9.31
CA ARG A 324 20.77 -0.62 10.54
C ARG A 324 19.98 -0.31 11.81
N LEU A 325 19.21 0.77 11.82
CA LEU A 325 18.45 1.23 12.97
C LEU A 325 16.96 0.91 12.84
N CYS A 326 16.45 0.94 11.62
CA CYS A 326 15.03 0.96 11.30
C CYS A 326 14.52 -0.34 10.65
N LEU A 327 15.38 -1.35 10.48
CA LEU A 327 14.97 -2.70 10.02
C LEU A 327 15.21 -3.72 11.12
N VAL A 328 14.24 -4.62 11.29
CA VAL A 328 14.33 -5.79 12.20
C VAL A 328 13.97 -7.06 11.43
N PRO A 329 14.50 -8.22 11.82
CA PRO A 329 14.04 -9.49 11.27
C PRO A 329 12.52 -9.64 11.45
N PRO A 330 11.79 -10.16 10.44
CA PRO A 330 10.38 -10.48 10.62
C PRO A 330 10.21 -11.60 11.66
N GLU A 331 9.08 -11.60 12.37
CA GLU A 331 8.73 -12.62 13.37
C GLU A 331 9.69 -12.76 14.57
N ASP A 332 10.52 -11.75 14.82
CA ASP A 332 11.46 -11.70 15.96
C ASP A 332 11.01 -10.63 16.98
N PRO A 333 10.22 -11.00 18.01
CA PRO A 333 9.75 -10.06 19.02
C PRO A 333 10.87 -9.47 19.88
N THR A 334 11.96 -10.21 20.15
CA THR A 334 13.09 -9.72 20.94
C THR A 334 13.86 -8.66 20.18
N ALA A 335 14.24 -8.92 18.91
CA ALA A 335 14.89 -7.90 18.08
C ALA A 335 14.00 -6.66 17.89
N LEU A 336 12.68 -6.84 17.79
CA LEU A 336 11.72 -5.74 17.71
C LEU A 336 11.67 -4.92 19.00
N ALA A 337 11.65 -5.57 20.19
CA ALA A 337 11.67 -4.89 21.49
C ALA A 337 12.95 -4.09 21.70
N GLU A 338 14.11 -4.69 21.41
CA GLU A 338 15.41 -4.01 21.51
C GLU A 338 15.50 -2.79 20.57
N ALA A 339 15.05 -2.92 19.31
CA ALA A 339 15.06 -1.82 18.35
C ALA A 339 14.11 -0.69 18.76
N LEU A 340 12.88 -1.02 19.19
CA LEU A 340 11.92 -0.05 19.74
C LEU A 340 12.49 0.65 20.96
N GLY A 341 13.09 -0.12 21.90
CA GLY A 341 13.68 0.42 23.13
C GLY A 341 14.78 1.41 22.85
N ARG A 342 15.72 1.05 21.97
CA ARG A 342 16.81 1.93 21.55
C ARG A 342 16.32 3.24 20.91
N LEU A 343 15.31 3.16 20.02
CA LEU A 343 14.79 4.32 19.32
C LEU A 343 13.97 5.22 20.26
N LEU A 344 13.05 4.64 21.04
CA LEU A 344 12.16 5.42 21.91
C LEU A 344 12.88 6.04 23.13
N ALA A 345 14.05 5.49 23.53
CA ALA A 345 14.88 6.08 24.57
C ALA A 345 15.68 7.31 24.11
N GLU A 346 15.77 7.58 22.81
CA GLU A 346 16.62 8.62 22.19
C GLU A 346 15.80 9.64 21.37
N PRO A 347 15.10 10.59 22.02
CA PRO A 347 14.22 11.56 21.31
C PRO A 347 14.94 12.39 20.24
N ARG A 348 16.22 12.72 20.44
CA ARG A 348 17.02 13.45 19.45
C ARG A 348 17.26 12.63 18.20
N LEU A 349 17.60 11.34 18.36
CA LEU A 349 17.77 10.41 17.25
C LEU A 349 16.45 10.25 16.47
N LEU A 350 15.32 10.13 17.15
CA LEU A 350 14.00 10.06 16.50
C LEU A 350 13.71 11.31 15.66
N ALA A 351 14.05 12.50 16.16
CA ALA A 351 13.86 13.75 15.43
C ALA A 351 14.74 13.79 14.16
N GLU A 352 16.01 13.41 14.28
CA GLU A 352 16.94 13.35 13.12
C GLU A 352 16.49 12.34 12.07
N LEU A 353 16.10 11.12 12.50
CA LEU A 353 15.58 10.08 11.60
C LEU A 353 14.28 10.52 10.93
N GLY A 354 13.40 11.22 11.64
CA GLY A 354 12.14 11.72 11.11
C GLY A 354 12.33 12.79 10.04
N GLU A 355 13.27 13.74 10.23
CA GLU A 355 13.56 14.76 9.21
C GLU A 355 14.21 14.12 7.95
N GLN A 356 15.15 13.20 8.12
CA GLN A 356 15.71 12.45 7.00
C GLN A 356 14.64 11.65 6.25
N ALA A 357 13.72 11.00 7.00
CA ALA A 357 12.61 10.25 6.44
C ALA A 357 11.67 11.15 5.62
N ARG A 358 11.36 12.34 6.12
CA ARG A 358 10.55 13.34 5.42
C ARG A 358 11.22 13.80 4.13
N GLN A 359 12.50 14.13 4.19
CA GLN A 359 13.24 14.55 3.00
C GLN A 359 13.25 13.43 1.95
N HIS A 360 13.49 12.19 2.35
CA HIS A 360 13.47 11.04 1.46
C HIS A 360 12.09 10.81 0.82
N ALA A 361 11.00 10.88 1.63
CA ALA A 361 9.65 10.77 1.09
C ALA A 361 9.36 11.84 0.01
N ARG A 362 9.80 13.08 0.24
CA ARG A 362 9.62 14.18 -0.71
C ARG A 362 10.44 14.01 -1.99
N THR A 363 11.63 13.45 -1.88
CA THR A 363 12.52 13.27 -3.04
C THR A 363 12.12 12.07 -3.90
N ASP A 364 11.76 10.94 -3.27
CA ASP A 364 11.68 9.67 -3.97
C ASP A 364 10.27 9.08 -4.07
N PHE A 365 9.32 9.52 -3.21
CA PHE A 365 8.01 8.88 -3.08
C PHE A 365 6.81 9.82 -3.33
N ASP A 366 6.97 10.87 -4.13
CA ASP A 366 5.81 11.67 -4.56
C ASP A 366 4.88 10.84 -5.44
N VAL A 367 3.61 10.71 -5.04
CA VAL A 367 2.60 9.94 -5.77
C VAL A 367 2.42 10.38 -7.22
N ARG A 368 2.67 11.67 -7.52
CA ARG A 368 2.61 12.20 -8.88
C ARG A 368 3.60 11.51 -9.81
N ARG A 369 4.82 11.23 -9.33
CA ARG A 369 5.82 10.48 -10.11
C ARG A 369 5.39 9.04 -10.36
N THR A 370 4.82 8.39 -9.35
CA THR A 370 4.28 7.02 -9.48
C THR A 370 3.18 6.96 -10.52
N THR A 371 2.18 7.86 -10.42
CA THR A 371 1.04 7.87 -11.34
C THR A 371 1.46 8.23 -12.77
N ASP A 372 2.38 9.17 -12.92
CA ASP A 372 2.96 9.56 -14.21
C ASP A 372 3.73 8.40 -14.86
N ALA A 373 4.52 7.67 -14.08
CA ALA A 373 5.27 6.51 -14.59
C ALA A 373 4.35 5.37 -15.02
N VAL A 374 3.28 5.10 -14.24
CA VAL A 374 2.29 4.07 -14.60
C VAL A 374 1.50 4.48 -15.86
N THR A 375 1.10 5.73 -15.97
CA THR A 375 0.41 6.22 -17.17
C THR A 375 1.34 6.20 -18.40
N GLY A 376 2.62 6.54 -18.20
CA GLY A 376 3.64 6.41 -19.24
C GLY A 376 3.80 4.97 -19.75
N LEU A 377 3.77 3.99 -18.84
CA LEU A 377 3.77 2.56 -19.19
C LEU A 377 2.55 2.17 -20.04
N TYR A 378 1.37 2.73 -19.75
CA TYR A 378 0.18 2.46 -20.57
C TYR A 378 0.32 3.01 -22.00
N HIS A 379 0.84 4.23 -22.13
CA HIS A 379 1.10 4.82 -23.45
C HIS A 379 2.11 3.98 -24.26
N GLU A 380 3.18 3.48 -23.60
CA GLU A 380 4.14 2.56 -24.23
C GLU A 380 3.44 1.31 -24.75
N LEU A 381 2.63 0.64 -23.92
CA LEU A 381 1.94 -0.59 -24.29
C LEU A 381 0.89 -0.40 -25.41
N LEU A 382 0.30 0.78 -25.49
CA LEU A 382 -0.70 1.13 -26.50
C LEU A 382 -0.07 1.70 -27.78
N GLY A 383 1.26 1.87 -27.84
CA GLY A 383 1.94 2.50 -28.98
C GLY A 383 1.51 3.96 -29.22
N ARG A 384 1.07 4.66 -28.17
CA ARG A 384 0.58 6.03 -28.25
C ARG A 384 1.61 7.01 -27.68
N PRO A 385 1.92 8.15 -28.35
CA PRO A 385 2.78 9.16 -27.76
C PRO A 385 2.12 9.74 -26.50
N ARG A 386 2.93 9.95 -25.45
CA ARG A 386 2.47 10.64 -24.24
C ARG A 386 2.13 12.09 -24.60
N PRO A 387 0.97 12.62 -24.19
CA PRO A 387 0.70 14.05 -24.33
C PRO A 387 1.78 14.82 -23.56
N LEU A 388 2.47 15.75 -24.22
CA LEU A 388 3.42 16.64 -23.58
C LEU A 388 2.65 17.64 -22.71
N ASN A 389 2.50 17.34 -21.43
CA ASN A 389 1.97 18.28 -20.44
C ASN A 389 3.09 19.28 -20.11
N GLN A 390 3.15 20.40 -20.82
CA GLN A 390 4.20 21.43 -20.71
C GLN A 390 4.13 22.25 -19.40
N GLU A 391 3.15 22.07 -18.53
CA GLU A 391 2.92 22.99 -17.40
C GLU A 391 3.33 22.46 -16.00
N ARG A 392 3.89 21.24 -15.87
CA ARG A 392 4.19 20.66 -14.55
C ARG A 392 5.66 20.68 -14.12
N ILE A 393 6.57 21.32 -14.90
CA ILE A 393 8.02 21.37 -14.57
C ILE A 393 8.45 22.71 -13.94
N SER A 394 7.53 23.62 -13.71
CA SER A 394 7.85 24.95 -13.12
C SER A 394 6.93 25.23 -11.93
N ARG A 395 7.24 24.66 -10.77
CA ARG A 395 7.02 25.29 -9.43
C ARG A 395 7.59 24.41 -8.34
#